data_93b1922bdc4a0e977ae77773bb370b5d
#
_entry.id   93b1922bdc4a0e977ae77773bb370b5d
#
_cell.length_a   1.000
_cell.length_b   1.000
_cell.length_c   1.000
_cell.angle_alpha   90.00
_cell.angle_beta   90.00
_cell.angle_gamma   90.00
#
_symmetry.space_group_name_H-M   'P 1'
#
loop_
_entity.id
_entity.type
_entity.pdbx_description
1 polymer ?
#
loop_
_entity_poly.entity_id
_entity_poly.type
_entity_poly.pdbx_seq_one_letter_code
_entity_poly.pdbx_strand_id
1 'polypeptide(L)'
;MEIIPTQKIINRDGIKAVKNGQKANKHASVPNQKKPEWIRVKATFDKNFQAVKQQVQDKRLNTVCEEAMCPNISECWSAGTATFMLMGSVCTRACKFCSVDTGNPKGWLDLDEPMHTAKAVKTMGLKYVVLTSVNRDDLEDGGAEHYAQTVQAIKELNPDTAVEALTPDFKGLSSSIETLVNCGLEVFAQNIETVKRLTHPVRDIRAGYEQTLEVLAESKRINPKVL
;
A
#
# COMPACT_ATOMS: atom_id res chain seq x y z
N MET A 1 23.56 -1.99 22.90
CA MET A 1 22.46 -2.08 21.91
C MET A 1 23.11 -2.64 20.64
N GLU A 2 22.97 -3.93 20.38
CA GLU A 2 23.53 -4.54 19.16
C GLU A 2 22.76 -4.05 17.95
N ILE A 3 23.46 -3.43 17.01
CA ILE A 3 22.90 -3.00 15.73
C ILE A 3 22.77 -4.25 14.86
N ILE A 4 21.54 -4.69 14.59
CA ILE A 4 21.32 -5.77 13.62
C ILE A 4 21.70 -5.21 12.25
N PRO A 5 22.60 -5.88 11.51
CA PRO A 5 22.95 -5.44 10.17
C PRO A 5 21.71 -5.45 9.29
N THR A 6 21.34 -4.28 8.78
CA THR A 6 20.26 -4.14 7.82
C THR A 6 20.69 -4.77 6.49
N GLN A 7 19.89 -5.70 5.97
CA GLN A 7 20.19 -6.30 4.67
C GLN A 7 19.90 -5.29 3.56
N LYS A 8 20.97 -4.78 2.93
CA LYS A 8 20.84 -3.97 1.71
C LYS A 8 20.55 -4.89 0.53
N ILE A 9 19.56 -4.52 -0.27
CA ILE A 9 19.17 -5.23 -1.48
C ILE A 9 19.09 -4.29 -2.66
N ILE A 10 19.03 -4.87 -3.86
CA ILE A 10 18.58 -4.20 -5.07
C ILE A 10 17.31 -4.94 -5.50
N ASN A 11 16.20 -4.22 -5.60
CA ASN A 11 14.93 -4.82 -6.03
C ASN A 11 14.92 -5.13 -7.54
N ARG A 12 13.82 -5.69 -8.04
CA ARG A 12 13.65 -6.05 -9.46
C ARG A 12 13.76 -4.85 -10.42
N ASP A 13 13.54 -3.63 -9.93
CA ASP A 13 13.56 -2.39 -10.71
C ASP A 13 14.92 -1.65 -10.58
N GLY A 14 15.95 -2.30 -10.00
CA GLY A 14 17.28 -1.76 -9.82
C GLY A 14 17.40 -0.76 -8.66
N ILE A 15 16.37 -0.61 -7.83
CA ILE A 15 16.34 0.35 -6.74
C ILE A 15 17.05 -0.25 -5.51
N LYS A 16 17.99 0.52 -4.94
CA LYS A 16 18.66 0.15 -3.68
C LYS A 16 17.72 0.38 -2.50
N ALA A 17 17.54 -0.64 -1.69
CA ALA A 17 16.65 -0.60 -0.53
C ALA A 17 17.23 -1.36 0.67
N VAL A 18 16.62 -1.14 1.83
CA VAL A 18 16.82 -1.91 3.06
C VAL A 18 15.64 -2.85 3.20
N LYS A 19 15.92 -4.15 3.19
CA LYS A 19 14.88 -5.19 3.23
C LYS A 19 14.08 -5.13 4.53
N ASN A 20 12.76 -5.23 4.40
CA ASN A 20 11.80 -5.20 5.51
C ASN A 20 11.92 -3.96 6.41
N GLY A 21 12.33 -2.82 5.86
CA GLY A 21 12.51 -1.58 6.58
C GLY A 21 13.55 -1.64 7.71
N GLN A 22 13.63 -0.56 8.48
CA GLN A 22 14.48 -0.51 9.68
C GLN A 22 13.70 -1.05 10.89
N LYS A 23 13.63 -2.35 11.06
CA LYS A 23 12.99 -2.93 12.26
C LYS A 23 13.87 -2.73 13.49
N ALA A 24 13.32 -2.09 14.52
CA ALA A 24 13.94 -2.06 15.83
C ALA A 24 14.00 -3.50 16.37
N ASN A 25 15.25 -3.92 16.65
CA ASN A 25 15.61 -5.07 17.47
C ASN A 25 14.76 -6.35 17.31
N LYS A 26 15.15 -7.25 16.42
CA LYS A 26 14.61 -8.61 16.29
C LYS A 26 14.79 -9.46 17.58
N HIS A 27 15.59 -9.01 18.52
CA HIS A 27 15.91 -9.70 19.79
C HIS A 27 15.18 -9.13 21.01
N ALA A 28 14.30 -8.12 20.86
CA ALA A 28 13.33 -7.88 21.90
C ALA A 28 12.57 -9.20 22.08
N SER A 29 12.75 -9.86 23.22
CA SER A 29 12.07 -11.09 23.55
C SER A 29 10.56 -10.81 23.56
N VAL A 30 9.94 -10.95 22.39
CA VAL A 30 8.49 -11.08 22.35
C VAL A 30 8.22 -12.42 23.07
N PRO A 31 7.45 -12.41 24.16
CA PRO A 31 7.07 -13.64 24.82
C PRO A 31 6.50 -14.57 23.74
N ASN A 32 7.10 -15.74 23.58
CA ASN A 32 6.65 -16.74 22.59
C ASN A 32 5.34 -17.38 23.13
N GLN A 33 4.32 -16.52 23.32
CA GLN A 33 3.02 -16.99 23.75
C GLN A 33 2.35 -17.73 22.59
N LYS A 34 1.93 -18.94 22.85
CA LYS A 34 1.14 -19.72 21.90
C LYS A 34 -0.08 -18.88 21.48
N LYS A 35 -0.23 -18.70 20.17
CA LYS A 35 -1.40 -17.97 19.64
C LYS A 35 -2.69 -18.70 20.09
N PRO A 36 -3.76 -17.95 20.42
CA PRO A 36 -5.06 -18.52 20.72
C PRO A 36 -5.51 -19.50 19.60
N GLU A 37 -6.21 -20.57 19.97
CA GLU A 37 -6.59 -21.62 19.01
C GLU A 37 -7.54 -21.13 17.90
N TRP A 38 -8.28 -20.03 18.15
CA TRP A 38 -9.16 -19.42 17.17
C TRP A 38 -8.41 -18.62 16.09
N ILE A 39 -7.13 -18.28 16.29
CA ILE A 39 -6.27 -17.66 15.26
C ILE A 39 -5.71 -18.79 14.38
N ARG A 40 -6.52 -19.26 13.45
CA ARG A 40 -6.11 -20.25 12.44
C ARG A 40 -6.44 -19.72 11.06
N VAL A 41 -5.46 -19.76 10.17
CA VAL A 41 -5.63 -19.47 8.75
C VAL A 41 -5.71 -20.80 7.99
N LYS A 42 -6.73 -20.97 7.15
CA LYS A 42 -6.80 -22.10 6.23
C LYS A 42 -5.88 -21.79 5.03
N ALA A 43 -4.86 -22.59 4.84
CA ALA A 43 -4.01 -22.51 3.66
C ALA A 43 -4.76 -23.14 2.47
N THR A 44 -5.44 -22.33 1.68
CA THR A 44 -6.15 -22.75 0.47
C THR A 44 -5.38 -22.22 -0.74
N PHE A 45 -4.92 -23.12 -1.61
CA PHE A 45 -4.18 -22.77 -2.82
C PHE A 45 -4.90 -23.35 -4.04
N ASP A 46 -6.14 -22.93 -4.22
CA ASP A 46 -7.02 -23.40 -5.30
C ASP A 46 -6.71 -22.73 -6.65
N LYS A 47 -7.56 -23.00 -7.65
CA LYS A 47 -7.43 -22.43 -9.00
C LYS A 47 -7.52 -20.90 -9.00
N ASN A 48 -8.37 -20.31 -8.14
CA ASN A 48 -8.52 -18.86 -8.06
C ASN A 48 -7.25 -18.22 -7.49
N PHE A 49 -6.67 -18.79 -6.42
CA PHE A 49 -5.39 -18.35 -5.89
C PHE A 49 -4.31 -18.33 -6.98
N GLN A 50 -4.19 -19.42 -7.76
CA GLN A 50 -3.20 -19.50 -8.82
C GLN A 50 -3.46 -18.46 -9.93
N ALA A 51 -4.72 -18.24 -10.29
CA ALA A 51 -5.09 -17.24 -11.27
C ALA A 51 -4.72 -15.81 -10.83
N VAL A 52 -5.03 -15.43 -9.57
CA VAL A 52 -4.64 -14.13 -9.01
C VAL A 52 -3.12 -13.99 -8.98
N LYS A 53 -2.41 -15.00 -8.48
CA LYS A 53 -0.94 -15.01 -8.45
C LYS A 53 -0.34 -14.81 -9.84
N GLN A 54 -0.84 -15.52 -10.85
CA GLN A 54 -0.38 -15.40 -12.22
C GLN A 54 -0.61 -13.99 -12.77
N GLN A 55 -1.80 -13.39 -12.52
CA GLN A 55 -2.09 -12.01 -12.96
C GLN A 55 -1.12 -10.98 -12.35
N VAL A 56 -0.83 -11.12 -11.04
CA VAL A 56 0.10 -10.24 -10.32
C VAL A 56 1.50 -10.35 -10.94
N GLN A 57 1.97 -11.57 -11.20
CA GLN A 57 3.31 -11.82 -11.76
C GLN A 57 3.43 -11.37 -13.21
N ASP A 58 2.49 -11.76 -14.09
CA ASP A 58 2.54 -11.44 -15.52
C ASP A 58 2.49 -9.94 -15.81
N LYS A 59 1.78 -9.19 -14.97
CA LYS A 59 1.65 -7.74 -15.07
C LYS A 59 2.66 -6.97 -14.21
N ARG A 60 3.59 -7.68 -13.56
CA ARG A 60 4.62 -7.11 -12.69
C ARG A 60 4.05 -6.19 -11.59
N LEU A 61 2.83 -6.47 -11.14
CA LEU A 61 2.18 -5.70 -10.08
C LEU A 61 2.78 -6.02 -8.70
N ASN A 62 2.59 -5.09 -7.76
CA ASN A 62 2.90 -5.30 -6.36
C ASN A 62 1.61 -5.44 -5.57
N THR A 63 1.61 -6.26 -4.53
CA THR A 63 0.47 -6.43 -3.63
C THR A 63 0.91 -6.29 -2.18
N VAL A 64 0.09 -5.64 -1.36
CA VAL A 64 0.30 -5.64 0.10
C VAL A 64 0.28 -7.06 0.64
N CYS A 65 -0.47 -7.95 -0.01
CA CYS A 65 -0.57 -9.36 0.41
C CYS A 65 0.80 -10.05 0.43
N GLU A 66 1.67 -9.76 -0.54
CA GLU A 66 3.03 -10.29 -0.62
C GLU A 66 4.01 -9.46 0.22
N GLU A 67 4.03 -8.14 0.03
CA GLU A 67 5.01 -7.26 0.67
C GLU A 67 4.85 -7.17 2.20
N ALA A 68 3.62 -7.25 2.71
CA ALA A 68 3.34 -7.32 4.14
C ALA A 68 3.41 -8.75 4.71
N MET A 69 3.70 -9.76 3.88
CA MET A 69 3.67 -11.17 4.29
C MET A 69 2.35 -11.53 4.99
N CYS A 70 1.23 -11.14 4.37
CA CYS A 70 -0.10 -11.27 4.95
C CYS A 70 -0.46 -12.75 5.19
N PRO A 71 -0.84 -13.15 6.41
CA PRO A 71 -1.20 -14.55 6.71
C PRO A 71 -2.49 -14.99 6.00
N ASN A 72 -3.34 -14.05 5.59
CA ASN A 72 -4.64 -14.33 4.96
C ASN A 72 -4.57 -14.39 3.43
N ILE A 73 -3.38 -14.28 2.84
CA ILE A 73 -3.19 -14.23 1.38
C ILE A 73 -3.86 -15.39 0.65
N SER A 74 -3.78 -16.61 1.20
CA SER A 74 -4.37 -17.79 0.57
C SER A 74 -5.90 -17.73 0.53
N GLU A 75 -6.53 -17.25 1.59
CA GLU A 75 -7.99 -17.09 1.68
C GLU A 75 -8.49 -15.98 0.76
N CYS A 76 -7.87 -14.80 0.84
CA CYS A 76 -8.24 -13.64 0.02
C CYS A 76 -8.08 -13.91 -1.48
N TRP A 77 -6.94 -14.47 -1.89
CA TRP A 77 -6.69 -14.75 -3.31
C TRP A 77 -7.57 -15.89 -3.84
N SER A 78 -7.90 -16.89 -3.01
CA SER A 78 -8.88 -17.91 -3.37
C SER A 78 -10.30 -17.33 -3.53
N ALA A 79 -10.62 -16.28 -2.76
CA ALA A 79 -11.85 -15.51 -2.93
C ALA A 79 -11.79 -14.49 -4.10
N GLY A 80 -10.69 -14.44 -4.87
CA GLY A 80 -10.52 -13.51 -5.98
C GLY A 80 -10.25 -12.07 -5.56
N THR A 81 -9.79 -11.84 -4.31
CA THR A 81 -9.55 -10.49 -3.78
C THR A 81 -8.07 -10.25 -3.56
N ALA A 82 -7.56 -9.11 -4.05
CA ALA A 82 -6.19 -8.65 -3.79
C ALA A 82 -6.17 -7.14 -3.53
N THR A 83 -5.24 -6.68 -2.70
CA THR A 83 -4.97 -5.25 -2.49
C THR A 83 -3.71 -4.89 -3.27
N PHE A 84 -3.87 -4.07 -4.30
CA PHE A 84 -2.74 -3.63 -5.12
C PHE A 84 -1.97 -2.52 -4.41
N MET A 85 -0.64 -2.59 -4.51
CA MET A 85 0.26 -1.60 -3.94
C MET A 85 0.97 -0.87 -5.09
N LEU A 86 0.64 0.39 -5.26
CA LEU A 86 1.11 1.23 -6.36
C LEU A 86 2.50 1.82 -6.09
N MET A 87 3.16 2.24 -7.17
CA MET A 87 4.45 2.94 -7.18
C MET A 87 5.62 2.07 -6.71
N GLY A 88 5.50 0.75 -6.93
CA GLY A 88 6.56 -0.21 -6.65
C GLY A 88 6.60 -0.74 -5.22
N SER A 89 7.69 -1.42 -4.87
CA SER A 89 7.87 -2.12 -3.60
C SER A 89 8.81 -1.42 -2.61
N VAL A 90 9.25 -0.19 -2.91
CA VAL A 90 10.21 0.55 -2.09
C VAL A 90 9.59 1.84 -1.56
N CYS A 91 9.42 1.90 -0.24
CA CYS A 91 8.89 3.06 0.46
C CYS A 91 10.01 4.04 0.85
N THR A 92 9.78 5.35 0.73
CA THR A 92 10.74 6.36 1.20
C THR A 92 10.76 6.48 2.72
N ARG A 93 9.77 5.92 3.43
CA ARG A 93 9.63 5.99 4.89
C ARG A 93 9.95 4.66 5.57
N ALA A 94 10.35 4.73 6.84
CA ALA A 94 10.84 3.60 7.64
C ALA A 94 10.02 3.37 8.91
N CYS A 95 8.71 3.14 8.77
CA CYS A 95 7.85 2.80 9.90
C CYS A 95 8.25 1.46 10.52
N LYS A 96 8.41 1.39 11.85
CA LYS A 96 9.00 0.23 12.55
C LYS A 96 8.15 -1.03 12.49
N PHE A 97 6.85 -0.91 12.26
CA PHE A 97 5.92 -2.05 12.15
C PHE A 97 5.79 -2.57 10.71
N CYS A 98 6.22 -1.78 9.71
CA CYS A 98 6.02 -2.09 8.30
C CYS A 98 7.05 -3.08 7.77
N SER A 99 6.62 -4.02 6.93
CA SER A 99 7.51 -5.01 6.27
C SER A 99 7.98 -4.58 4.88
N VAL A 100 7.43 -3.49 4.34
CA VAL A 100 7.83 -2.97 3.03
C VAL A 100 9.28 -2.49 3.05
N ASP A 101 9.99 -2.72 1.97
CA ASP A 101 11.39 -2.32 1.83
C ASP A 101 11.54 -0.80 1.85
N THR A 102 12.59 -0.31 2.49
CA THR A 102 12.84 1.14 2.64
C THR A 102 14.01 1.57 1.77
N GLY A 103 13.82 2.62 0.97
CA GLY A 103 14.84 3.19 0.09
C GLY A 103 14.40 4.48 -0.57
N ASN A 104 15.16 4.93 -1.56
CA ASN A 104 14.79 6.08 -2.37
C ASN A 104 14.74 5.69 -3.85
N PRO A 105 13.55 5.62 -4.46
CA PRO A 105 13.38 5.32 -5.88
C PRO A 105 13.86 6.41 -6.83
N LYS A 106 14.16 7.61 -6.33
CA LYS A 106 14.68 8.75 -7.13
C LYS A 106 13.78 9.10 -8.31
N GLY A 107 12.48 9.18 -8.08
CA GLY A 107 11.50 9.56 -9.09
C GLY A 107 11.11 8.43 -10.05
N TRP A 108 11.70 7.22 -9.94
CA TRP A 108 11.31 6.11 -10.81
C TRP A 108 9.84 5.71 -10.59
N LEU A 109 9.10 5.57 -11.69
CA LEU A 109 7.73 5.06 -11.76
C LEU A 109 7.60 4.11 -12.95
N ASP A 110 6.81 3.06 -12.78
CA ASP A 110 6.34 2.24 -13.90
C ASP A 110 5.12 2.92 -14.54
N LEU A 111 5.30 3.54 -15.68
CA LEU A 111 4.24 4.29 -16.38
C LEU A 111 3.13 3.37 -16.93
N ASP A 112 3.37 2.07 -17.04
CA ASP A 112 2.38 1.09 -17.47
C ASP A 112 1.56 0.53 -16.30
N GLU A 113 1.96 0.77 -15.04
CA GLU A 113 1.28 0.27 -13.84
C GLU A 113 -0.22 0.62 -13.79
N PRO A 114 -0.67 1.86 -14.13
CA PRO A 114 -2.09 2.20 -14.17
C PRO A 114 -2.91 1.26 -15.06
N MET A 115 -2.48 1.06 -16.29
CA MET A 115 -3.16 0.21 -17.25
C MET A 115 -3.06 -1.28 -16.89
N HIS A 116 -1.91 -1.72 -16.36
CA HIS A 116 -1.72 -3.10 -15.89
C HIS A 116 -2.64 -3.42 -14.72
N THR A 117 -2.80 -2.50 -13.77
CA THR A 117 -3.72 -2.63 -12.63
C THR A 117 -5.16 -2.69 -13.11
N ALA A 118 -5.58 -1.79 -14.01
CA ALA A 118 -6.93 -1.78 -14.56
C ALA A 118 -7.28 -3.10 -15.30
N LYS A 119 -6.34 -3.64 -16.09
CA LYS A 119 -6.48 -4.95 -16.74
C LYS A 119 -6.55 -6.11 -15.74
N ALA A 120 -5.80 -6.05 -14.64
CA ALA A 120 -5.87 -7.07 -13.60
C ALA A 120 -7.24 -7.07 -12.92
N VAL A 121 -7.76 -5.89 -12.54
CA VAL A 121 -9.10 -5.71 -11.97
C VAL A 121 -10.17 -6.30 -12.90
N LYS A 122 -10.08 -6.03 -14.22
CA LYS A 122 -11.00 -6.58 -15.22
C LYS A 122 -10.93 -8.10 -15.31
N THR A 123 -9.73 -8.66 -15.39
CA THR A 123 -9.53 -10.11 -15.52
C THR A 123 -10.03 -10.85 -14.28
N MET A 124 -9.88 -10.24 -13.10
CA MET A 124 -10.38 -10.79 -11.82
C MET A 124 -11.88 -10.56 -11.61
N GLY A 125 -12.53 -9.73 -12.43
CA GLY A 125 -13.97 -9.42 -12.33
C GLY A 125 -14.35 -8.73 -11.03
N LEU A 126 -13.46 -7.90 -10.47
CA LEU A 126 -13.68 -7.27 -9.16
C LEU A 126 -14.81 -6.26 -9.23
N LYS A 127 -15.70 -6.30 -8.23
CA LYS A 127 -16.73 -5.28 -8.00
C LYS A 127 -16.26 -4.17 -7.05
N TYR A 128 -15.23 -4.46 -6.27
CA TYR A 128 -14.59 -3.55 -5.33
C TYR A 128 -13.09 -3.81 -5.33
N VAL A 129 -12.30 -2.77 -5.42
CA VAL A 129 -10.85 -2.87 -5.38
C VAL A 129 -10.27 -1.88 -4.37
N VAL A 130 -9.36 -2.36 -3.55
CA VAL A 130 -8.56 -1.51 -2.68
C VAL A 130 -7.20 -1.30 -3.32
N LEU A 131 -6.87 -0.05 -3.54
CA LEU A 131 -5.55 0.40 -3.92
C LEU A 131 -4.84 0.96 -2.70
N THR A 132 -3.58 0.66 -2.53
CA THR A 132 -2.72 1.36 -1.59
C THR A 132 -1.41 1.71 -2.28
N SER A 133 -0.50 2.36 -1.59
CA SER A 133 0.80 2.69 -2.15
C SER A 133 1.87 2.77 -1.08
N VAL A 134 3.12 2.74 -1.52
CA VAL A 134 4.26 3.18 -0.72
C VAL A 134 4.27 4.71 -0.60
N ASN A 135 4.92 5.26 0.43
CA ASN A 135 5.19 6.70 0.46
C ASN A 135 6.30 7.03 -0.54
N ARG A 136 6.09 8.10 -1.29
CA ARG A 136 6.98 8.59 -2.35
C ARG A 136 7.36 10.04 -2.10
N ASP A 137 8.07 10.28 -0.96
CA ASP A 137 8.57 11.62 -0.63
C ASP A 137 9.62 12.15 -1.62
N ASP A 138 10.08 11.32 -2.53
CA ASP A 138 10.96 11.64 -3.66
C ASP A 138 10.23 12.25 -4.86
N LEU A 139 8.88 12.20 -4.88
CA LEU A 139 8.03 12.87 -5.86
C LEU A 139 7.47 14.18 -5.26
N GLU A 140 7.32 15.22 -6.07
CA GLU A 140 6.84 16.52 -5.62
C GLU A 140 5.42 16.43 -5.06
N ASP A 141 4.54 15.73 -5.78
CA ASP A 141 3.13 15.49 -5.44
C ASP A 141 2.90 14.27 -4.53
N GLY A 142 3.99 13.59 -4.10
CA GLY A 142 3.90 12.35 -3.33
C GLY A 142 3.32 11.17 -4.11
N GLY A 143 3.19 11.28 -5.45
CA GLY A 143 2.63 10.27 -6.34
C GLY A 143 1.11 10.37 -6.56
N ALA A 144 0.50 11.49 -6.22
CA ALA A 144 -0.95 11.69 -6.34
C ALA A 144 -1.45 11.57 -7.78
N GLU A 145 -0.71 12.11 -8.75
CA GLU A 145 -1.05 12.04 -10.17
C GLU A 145 -1.02 10.59 -10.68
N HIS A 146 0.02 9.82 -10.36
CA HIS A 146 0.13 8.42 -10.75
C HIS A 146 -0.99 7.56 -10.14
N TYR A 147 -1.36 7.88 -8.90
CA TYR A 147 -2.48 7.24 -8.21
C TYR A 147 -3.81 7.55 -8.89
N ALA A 148 -4.05 8.83 -9.22
CA ALA A 148 -5.25 9.28 -9.91
C ALA A 148 -5.38 8.64 -11.30
N GLN A 149 -4.30 8.57 -12.08
CA GLN A 149 -4.25 7.87 -13.37
C GLN A 149 -4.62 6.40 -13.24
N THR A 150 -4.19 5.74 -12.15
CA THR A 150 -4.56 4.34 -11.90
C THR A 150 -6.06 4.18 -11.63
N VAL A 151 -6.64 5.06 -10.81
CA VAL A 151 -8.10 5.09 -10.56
C VAL A 151 -8.86 5.32 -11.85
N GLN A 152 -8.47 6.31 -12.65
CA GLN A 152 -9.11 6.63 -13.94
C GLN A 152 -9.04 5.46 -14.90
N ALA A 153 -7.88 4.82 -15.07
CA ALA A 153 -7.72 3.64 -15.92
C ALA A 153 -8.63 2.47 -15.47
N ILE A 154 -8.79 2.29 -14.15
CA ILE A 154 -9.73 1.29 -13.61
C ILE A 154 -11.17 1.66 -13.97
N LYS A 155 -11.59 2.90 -13.75
CA LYS A 155 -12.96 3.36 -14.04
C LYS A 155 -13.29 3.30 -15.53
N GLU A 156 -12.34 3.57 -16.42
CA GLU A 156 -12.52 3.44 -17.87
C GLU A 156 -12.74 1.99 -18.31
N LEU A 157 -11.93 1.06 -17.80
CA LEU A 157 -12.03 -0.36 -18.18
C LEU A 157 -13.08 -1.13 -17.39
N ASN A 158 -13.46 -0.66 -16.20
CA ASN A 158 -14.33 -1.33 -15.24
C ASN A 158 -15.28 -0.30 -14.57
N PRO A 159 -16.22 0.29 -15.32
CA PRO A 159 -17.04 1.41 -14.83
C PRO A 159 -17.88 1.06 -13.60
N ASP A 160 -18.25 -0.21 -13.43
CA ASP A 160 -19.05 -0.69 -12.30
C ASP A 160 -18.22 -1.09 -11.07
N THR A 161 -16.89 -1.00 -11.14
CA THR A 161 -16.01 -1.33 -10.02
C THR A 161 -15.88 -0.13 -9.09
N ALA A 162 -16.21 -0.30 -7.81
CA ALA A 162 -15.91 0.69 -6.79
C ALA A 162 -14.43 0.67 -6.42
N VAL A 163 -13.82 1.85 -6.27
CA VAL A 163 -12.41 2.01 -5.97
C VAL A 163 -12.22 2.69 -4.62
N GLU A 164 -11.54 2.02 -3.72
CA GLU A 164 -11.05 2.58 -2.47
C GLU A 164 -9.56 2.88 -2.60
N ALA A 165 -9.17 4.09 -2.25
CA ALA A 165 -7.78 4.51 -2.17
C ALA A 165 -7.33 4.62 -0.71
N LEU A 166 -6.54 3.66 -0.23
CA LEU A 166 -5.83 3.75 1.04
C LEU A 166 -4.51 4.51 0.82
N THR A 167 -4.52 5.80 1.08
CA THR A 167 -3.53 6.76 0.60
C THR A 167 -2.37 7.00 1.56
N PRO A 168 -1.19 7.44 1.06
CA PRO A 168 -0.21 8.15 1.87
C PRO A 168 -0.74 9.54 2.26
N ASP A 169 -0.02 10.24 3.12
CA ASP A 169 -0.41 11.58 3.57
C ASP A 169 -0.08 12.72 2.60
N PHE A 170 0.57 12.42 1.46
CA PHE A 170 1.00 13.41 0.46
C PHE A 170 1.68 14.65 1.06
N LYS A 171 2.36 14.50 2.21
CA LYS A 171 2.98 15.61 2.98
C LYS A 171 1.95 16.69 3.40
N GLY A 172 0.66 16.38 3.39
CA GLY A 172 -0.42 17.35 3.64
C GLY A 172 -0.67 18.33 2.50
N LEU A 173 -0.19 18.07 1.28
CA LEU A 173 -0.38 18.95 0.12
C LEU A 173 -1.83 18.93 -0.36
N SER A 174 -2.53 20.03 -0.23
CA SER A 174 -3.95 20.17 -0.62
C SER A 174 -4.16 19.88 -2.12
N SER A 175 -3.24 20.30 -3.00
CA SER A 175 -3.31 20.00 -4.43
C SER A 175 -3.25 18.51 -4.75
N SER A 176 -2.43 17.76 -4.03
CA SER A 176 -2.32 16.29 -4.19
C SER A 176 -3.59 15.59 -3.71
N ILE A 177 -4.16 16.04 -2.58
CA ILE A 177 -5.43 15.54 -2.07
C ILE A 177 -6.55 15.83 -3.08
N GLU A 178 -6.61 17.08 -3.61
CA GLU A 178 -7.60 17.49 -4.60
C GLU A 178 -7.54 16.64 -5.88
N THR A 179 -6.32 16.41 -6.41
CA THR A 179 -6.11 15.55 -7.58
C THR A 179 -6.75 14.17 -7.36
N LEU A 180 -6.54 13.59 -6.19
CA LEU A 180 -7.00 12.24 -5.92
C LEU A 180 -8.50 12.17 -5.62
N VAL A 181 -9.05 13.05 -4.78
CA VAL A 181 -10.49 12.99 -4.43
C VAL A 181 -11.41 13.33 -5.60
N ASN A 182 -10.89 13.94 -6.66
CA ASN A 182 -11.64 14.29 -7.87
C ASN A 182 -11.37 13.34 -9.06
N CYS A 183 -10.55 12.30 -8.89
CA CYS A 183 -10.23 11.36 -9.98
C CYS A 183 -11.30 10.28 -10.26
N GLY A 184 -12.37 10.24 -9.46
CA GLY A 184 -13.49 9.29 -9.66
C GLY A 184 -13.51 8.10 -8.70
N LEU A 185 -12.72 8.12 -7.62
CA LEU A 185 -12.78 7.12 -6.56
C LEU A 185 -14.05 7.29 -5.69
N GLU A 186 -14.48 6.21 -5.05
CA GLU A 186 -15.61 6.21 -4.12
C GLU A 186 -15.17 6.40 -2.66
N VAL A 187 -14.01 5.86 -2.28
CA VAL A 187 -13.53 5.90 -0.90
C VAL A 187 -12.10 6.43 -0.83
N PHE A 188 -11.90 7.48 -0.03
CA PHE A 188 -10.59 8.01 0.32
C PHE A 188 -10.27 7.62 1.77
N ALA A 189 -9.34 6.70 1.95
CA ALA A 189 -8.96 6.17 3.25
C ALA A 189 -7.52 6.50 3.61
N GLN A 190 -7.26 6.68 4.90
CA GLN A 190 -5.90 6.85 5.42
C GLN A 190 -5.77 6.22 6.81
N ASN A 191 -4.67 5.51 7.03
CA ASN A 191 -4.40 4.88 8.32
C ASN A 191 -3.81 5.87 9.32
N ILE A 192 -4.39 5.93 10.52
CA ILE A 192 -3.80 6.65 11.65
C ILE A 192 -2.71 5.84 12.36
N GLU A 193 -2.71 4.53 12.15
CA GLU A 193 -1.75 3.50 12.58
C GLU A 193 -1.67 3.29 14.10
N THR A 194 -1.66 4.36 14.89
CA THR A 194 -1.55 4.28 16.33
C THR A 194 -2.08 5.55 17.01
N VAL A 195 -2.16 5.52 18.33
CA VAL A 195 -2.53 6.70 19.15
C VAL A 195 -1.43 7.76 19.10
N LYS A 196 -1.80 9.04 19.28
CA LYS A 196 -0.92 10.21 19.16
C LYS A 196 0.43 10.04 19.88
N ARG A 197 0.43 9.59 21.15
CA ARG A 197 1.66 9.43 21.96
C ARG A 197 2.65 8.40 21.42
N LEU A 198 2.20 7.46 20.56
CA LEU A 198 3.02 6.41 19.98
C LEU A 198 3.41 6.69 18.52
N THR A 199 2.92 7.78 17.92
CA THR A 199 3.19 8.07 16.50
C THR A 199 4.68 8.07 16.20
N HIS A 200 5.46 8.94 16.81
CA HIS A 200 6.90 9.03 16.54
C HIS A 200 7.72 7.82 17.04
N PRO A 201 7.36 7.15 18.16
CA PRO A 201 8.01 5.90 18.53
C PRO A 201 7.93 4.77 17.48
N VAL A 202 6.85 4.70 16.67
CA VAL A 202 6.59 3.56 15.78
C VAL A 202 6.46 3.90 14.30
N ARG A 203 6.01 5.14 13.94
CA ARG A 203 5.95 5.62 12.57
C ARG A 203 7.26 6.30 12.15
N ASP A 204 7.44 6.52 10.85
CA ASP A 204 8.52 7.39 10.33
C ASP A 204 8.35 8.81 10.90
N ILE A 205 9.46 9.51 11.10
CA ILE A 205 9.47 10.88 11.68
C ILE A 205 8.63 11.89 10.86
N ARG A 206 8.45 11.63 9.56
CA ARG A 206 7.67 12.48 8.64
C ARG A 206 6.16 12.23 8.71
N ALA A 207 5.74 11.16 9.39
CA ALA A 207 4.34 10.83 9.55
C ALA A 207 3.77 11.49 10.82
N GLY A 208 2.72 12.31 10.67
CA GLY A 208 2.07 13.03 11.76
C GLY A 208 0.69 12.48 12.10
N TYR A 209 0.33 12.49 13.39
CA TYR A 209 -1.02 12.13 13.83
C TYR A 209 -2.04 13.17 13.37
N GLU A 210 -1.77 14.44 13.66
CA GLU A 210 -2.59 15.56 13.24
C GLU A 210 -2.65 15.68 11.73
N GLN A 211 -1.52 15.53 11.04
CA GLN A 211 -1.46 15.54 9.59
C GLN A 211 -2.41 14.50 8.96
N THR A 212 -2.49 13.29 9.53
CA THR A 212 -3.45 12.28 9.05
C THR A 212 -4.89 12.74 9.19
N LEU A 213 -5.23 13.36 10.35
CA LEU A 213 -6.59 13.89 10.58
C LEU A 213 -6.91 15.07 9.65
N GLU A 214 -5.93 15.96 9.43
CA GLU A 214 -6.06 17.10 8.52
C GLU A 214 -6.26 16.66 7.07
N VAL A 215 -5.51 15.66 6.59
CA VAL A 215 -5.67 15.08 5.25
C VAL A 215 -7.08 14.51 5.05
N LEU A 216 -7.61 13.77 6.05
CA LEU A 216 -8.98 13.24 6.00
C LEU A 216 -10.03 14.35 6.04
N ALA A 217 -9.84 15.38 6.87
CA ALA A 217 -10.75 16.53 6.93
C ALA A 217 -10.74 17.31 5.61
N GLU A 218 -9.54 17.52 5.03
CA GLU A 218 -9.36 18.24 3.77
C GLU A 218 -10.00 17.47 2.60
N SER A 219 -9.85 16.14 2.55
CA SER A 219 -10.49 15.32 1.51
C SER A 219 -12.01 15.48 1.51
N LYS A 220 -12.63 15.51 2.69
CA LYS A 220 -14.06 15.76 2.87
C LYS A 220 -14.47 17.20 2.53
N ARG A 221 -13.60 18.18 2.82
CA ARG A 221 -13.86 19.59 2.49
C ARG A 221 -13.88 19.80 0.99
N ILE A 222 -12.93 19.18 0.26
CA ILE A 222 -12.81 19.31 -1.20
C ILE A 222 -13.94 18.53 -1.90
N ASN A 223 -14.17 17.29 -1.51
CA ASN A 223 -15.21 16.45 -2.09
C ASN A 223 -16.11 15.81 -1.01
N PRO A 224 -17.22 16.47 -0.61
CA PRO A 224 -18.11 15.94 0.42
C PRO A 224 -18.75 14.59 0.10
N LYS A 225 -18.75 14.16 -1.18
CA LYS A 225 -19.36 12.90 -1.63
C LYS A 225 -18.45 11.70 -1.43
N VAL A 226 -17.12 11.89 -1.39
CA VAL A 226 -16.19 10.78 -1.15
C VAL A 226 -16.40 10.22 0.25
N LEU A 227 -16.38 8.91 0.42
CA LEU A 227 -16.48 8.25 1.72
C LEU A 227 -15.16 8.26 2.47
#